data_6f5791528fa1b59d5ce0e48543c9055b
#
_entry.id   6f5791528fa1b59d5ce0e48543c9055b
#
_cell.length_a   1.000
_cell.length_b   1.000
_cell.length_c   1.000
_cell.angle_alpha   90.00
_cell.angle_beta   90.00
_cell.angle_gamma   90.00
#
_symmetry.space_group_name_H-M   'P 1'
#
loop_
_entity.id
_entity.type
_entity.pdbx_description
1 polymer ?
#
loop_
_entity_poly.entity_id
_entity_poly.type
_entity_poly.pdbx_seq_one_letter_code
_entity_poly.pdbx_strand_id
1 'polypeptide(L)' 'MISFNNAKTMEANGEEGPELIAEYERVLEKLGEGPLTEAEQHVREEVCRNLKELYLINGEEEKSAIYSDLG' A
#
# COMPACT_ATOMS: atom_id res chain seq x y z
N MET A 1 9.83 9.38 1.28
CA MET A 1 8.48 9.59 1.85
C MET A 1 8.40 8.96 3.24
N ILE A 2 8.05 9.80 4.22
CA ILE A 2 8.02 9.36 5.62
C ILE A 2 6.98 8.26 5.85
N SER A 3 5.77 8.44 5.30
CA SER A 3 4.69 7.45 5.48
C SER A 3 5.04 6.09 4.88
N PHE A 4 5.68 6.07 3.71
CA PHE A 4 6.11 4.83 3.10
C PHE A 4 7.17 4.13 3.96
N ASN A 5 8.13 4.89 4.48
CA ASN A 5 9.15 4.34 5.36
C ASN A 5 8.54 3.79 6.64
N ASN A 6 7.55 4.47 7.21
CA ASN A 6 6.84 3.98 8.38
C ASN A 6 6.14 2.66 8.10
N ALA A 7 5.46 2.56 6.95
CA ALA A 7 4.78 1.32 6.56
C ALA A 7 5.78 0.18 6.40
N LYS A 8 6.92 0.43 5.77
CA LYS A 8 7.95 -0.59 5.61
C LYS A 8 8.53 -1.03 6.95
N THR A 9 8.70 -0.10 7.88
CA THR A 9 9.18 -0.40 9.23
C THR A 9 8.16 -1.27 9.98
N MET A 10 6.88 -0.93 9.90
CA MET A 10 5.82 -1.70 10.52
C MET A 10 5.79 -3.13 9.95
N GLU A 11 5.90 -3.28 8.64
CA GLU A 11 5.95 -4.58 8.00
C GLU A 11 7.15 -5.39 8.46
N ALA A 12 8.30 -4.76 8.56
CA ALA A 12 9.52 -5.41 9.05
C ALA A 12 9.38 -5.89 10.49
N ASN A 13 8.54 -5.23 11.28
CA ASN A 13 8.25 -5.62 12.65
C ASN A 13 7.16 -6.69 12.75
N GLY A 14 6.67 -7.17 11.63
CA GLY A 14 5.67 -8.24 11.60
C GLY A 14 4.23 -7.78 11.68
N GLU A 15 3.96 -6.49 11.55
CA GLU A 15 2.59 -5.98 11.56
C GLU A 15 1.90 -6.30 10.24
N GLU A 16 0.70 -6.83 10.32
CA GLU A 16 -0.09 -7.22 9.15
C GLU A 16 -1.56 -6.79 9.28
N GLY A 17 -1.84 -5.96 10.27
CA GLY A 17 -3.20 -5.57 10.61
C GLY A 17 -3.68 -4.29 9.92
N PRO A 18 -4.85 -3.79 10.35
CA PRO A 18 -5.46 -2.58 9.77
C PRO A 18 -4.58 -1.34 9.85
N GLU A 19 -3.71 -1.26 10.84
CA GLU A 19 -2.81 -0.11 10.99
C GLU A 19 -1.83 0.00 9.83
N LEU A 20 -1.26 -1.13 9.43
CA LEU A 20 -0.36 -1.17 8.28
C LEU A 20 -1.11 -0.85 6.99
N ILE A 21 -2.31 -1.39 6.83
CA ILE A 21 -3.17 -1.09 5.69
C ILE A 21 -3.41 0.43 5.62
N ALA A 22 -3.75 1.05 6.75
CA ALA A 22 -4.00 2.48 6.79
C ALA A 22 -2.78 3.31 6.38
N GLU A 23 -1.59 2.89 6.78
CA GLU A 23 -0.36 3.58 6.41
C GLU A 23 -0.10 3.50 4.90
N TYR A 24 -0.28 2.32 4.30
CA TYR A 24 -0.12 2.18 2.86
C TYR A 24 -1.17 2.97 2.09
N GLU A 25 -2.42 2.98 2.56
CA GLU A 25 -3.47 3.78 1.92
C GLU A 25 -3.16 5.26 1.99
N ARG A 26 -2.58 5.71 3.09
CA ARG A 26 -2.16 7.11 3.24
C ARG A 26 -1.07 7.47 2.23
N VAL A 27 -0.15 6.57 1.95
CA VAL A 27 0.87 6.79 0.92
C VAL A 27 0.22 6.99 -0.44
N LEU A 28 -0.74 6.15 -0.80
CA LEU A 28 -1.47 6.29 -2.06
C LEU A 28 -2.21 7.63 -2.15
N GLU A 29 -2.83 8.04 -1.06
CA GLU A 29 -3.54 9.32 -1.00
C GLU A 29 -2.59 10.49 -1.25
N LYS A 30 -1.40 10.44 -0.66
CA LYS A 30 -0.39 11.49 -0.84
C LYS A 30 0.16 11.54 -2.27
N LEU A 31 0.27 10.39 -2.92
CA LEU A 31 0.72 10.34 -4.31
C LEU A 31 -0.30 10.97 -5.27
N GLY A 32 -1.59 10.84 -4.95
CA GLY A 32 -2.65 11.42 -5.75
C GLY A 32 -2.82 10.75 -7.11
N GLU A 33 -3.55 11.43 -8.00
CA GLU A 33 -3.86 10.92 -9.34
C GLU A 33 -3.12 11.67 -10.45
N GLY A 34 -2.31 12.65 -10.09
CA GLY A 34 -1.59 13.44 -11.08
C GLY A 34 -0.43 12.69 -11.71
N PRO A 35 0.31 13.35 -12.61
CA PRO A 35 1.51 12.75 -13.19
C PRO A 35 2.52 12.42 -12.08
N LEU A 36 3.01 11.20 -12.09
CA LEU A 36 3.97 10.74 -11.10
C LEU A 36 5.35 10.61 -11.72
N THR A 37 6.38 10.89 -10.92
CA THR A 37 7.75 10.60 -11.33
C THR A 37 7.93 9.08 -11.38
N GLU A 38 9.02 8.64 -12.01
CA GLU A 38 9.35 7.22 -12.08
C GLU A 38 9.44 6.60 -10.69
N ALA A 39 10.11 7.29 -9.76
CA ALA A 39 10.23 6.83 -8.39
C ALA A 39 8.87 6.71 -7.70
N GLU A 40 8.00 7.70 -7.93
CA GLU A 40 6.66 7.69 -7.34
C GLU A 40 5.80 6.56 -7.91
N GLN A 41 5.95 6.26 -9.20
CA GLN A 41 5.24 5.13 -9.81
C GLN A 41 5.68 3.81 -9.20
N HIS A 42 6.98 3.63 -8.95
CA HIS A 42 7.48 2.43 -8.29
C HIS A 42 6.91 2.28 -6.88
N VAL A 43 6.85 3.38 -6.13
CA VAL A 43 6.26 3.36 -4.80
C VAL A 43 4.79 2.96 -4.88
N ARG A 44 4.06 3.54 -5.82
CA ARG A 44 2.64 3.22 -6.00
C ARG A 44 2.43 1.74 -6.30
N GLU A 45 3.20 1.20 -7.22
CA GLU A 45 3.11 -0.22 -7.58
C GLU A 45 3.40 -1.12 -6.39
N GLU A 46 4.45 -0.80 -5.64
CA GLU A 46 4.81 -1.59 -4.45
C GLU A 46 3.73 -1.50 -3.38
N VAL A 47 3.19 -0.31 -3.15
CA VAL A 47 2.13 -0.12 -2.16
C VAL A 47 0.87 -0.89 -2.56
N CYS A 48 0.48 -0.83 -3.83
CA CYS A 48 -0.69 -1.57 -4.30
C CYS A 48 -0.51 -3.08 -4.13
N ARG A 49 0.67 -3.59 -4.41
CA ARG A 49 0.97 -5.01 -4.24
C ARG A 49 0.87 -5.41 -2.77
N ASN A 50 1.45 -4.59 -1.89
CA ASN A 50 1.42 -4.88 -0.46
C ASN A 50 0.00 -4.80 0.10
N LEU A 51 -0.78 -3.81 -0.33
CA LEU A 51 -2.18 -3.70 0.09
C LEU A 51 -3.00 -4.91 -0.36
N LYS A 52 -2.77 -5.37 -1.58
CA LYS A 52 -3.44 -6.57 -2.06
C LYS A 52 -3.20 -7.76 -1.13
N GLU A 53 -1.95 -8.00 -0.79
CA GLU A 53 -1.61 -9.10 0.13
C GLU A 53 -2.20 -8.91 1.51
N LEU A 54 -2.13 -7.69 2.04
CA LEU A 54 -2.66 -7.39 3.37
C LEU A 54 -4.17 -7.62 3.44
N TYR A 55 -4.90 -7.19 2.41
CA TYR A 55 -6.33 -7.42 2.37
C TYR A 55 -6.67 -8.91 2.28
N LEU A 56 -5.88 -9.68 1.53
CA LEU A 56 -6.06 -11.14 1.48
C LEU A 56 -5.83 -11.78 2.84
N ILE A 57 -4.77 -11.37 3.54
CA ILE A 57 -4.45 -11.88 4.87
C ILE A 57 -5.58 -11.58 5.85
N ASN A 58 -6.21 -10.41 5.71
CA ASN A 58 -7.30 -10.00 6.59
C ASN A 58 -8.68 -10.49 6.13
N GLY A 59 -8.75 -11.31 5.08
CA GLY A 59 -9.99 -11.88 4.60
C GLY A 59 -10.85 -10.95 3.75
N GLU A 60 -10.30 -9.85 3.27
CA GLU A 60 -11.03 -8.86 2.46
C GLU A 60 -10.70 -9.01 0.98
N GLU A 61 -11.18 -10.09 0.38
CA GLU A 61 -10.87 -10.43 -1.01
C GLU A 61 -11.35 -9.37 -2.00
N GLU A 62 -12.49 -8.75 -1.77
CA GLU A 62 -13.02 -7.72 -2.66
C GLU A 62 -12.09 -6.52 -2.76
N LYS A 63 -11.58 -6.05 -1.64
CA LYS A 63 -10.64 -4.94 -1.61
C LYS A 63 -9.31 -5.33 -2.23
N SER A 64 -8.86 -6.56 -1.99
CA SER A 64 -7.66 -7.09 -2.62
C SER A 64 -7.78 -7.05 -4.15
N ALA A 65 -8.93 -7.41 -4.69
CA ALA A 65 -9.18 -7.41 -6.13
C ALA A 65 -9.06 -6.00 -6.72
N ILE A 66 -9.52 -4.98 -5.99
CA ILE A 66 -9.40 -3.59 -6.43
C ILE A 66 -7.93 -3.22 -6.65
N TYR A 67 -7.08 -3.54 -5.69
CA TYR A 67 -5.65 -3.24 -5.79
C TYR A 67 -4.92 -4.11 -6.80
N SER A 68 -5.44 -5.29 -7.08
CA SER A 68 -4.91 -6.15 -8.14
C SER A 68 -5.10 -5.48 -9.51
N ASP A 69 -6.24 -4.83 -9.73
CA ASP A 69 -6.50 -4.12 -10.98
C ASP A 69 -5.69 -2.84 -11.09
N LEU A 70 -5.40 -2.18 -9.98
CA LEU A 70 -4.60 -0.96 -9.97
C LEU A 70 -3.10 -1.22 -10.15
N GLY A 71 -2.65 -2.35 -9.70
CA GLY A 71 -1.24 -2.77 -9.82
C GLY A 71 -0.99 -3.47 -11.13
#